data_ea58255e24041ac09f3bd66872fe8d5e
#
_entry.id   ea58255e24041ac09f3bd66872fe8d5e
#
_cell.length_a   1.000
_cell.length_b   1.000
_cell.length_c   1.000
_cell.angle_alpha   90.00
_cell.angle_beta   90.00
_cell.angle_gamma   90.00
#
_symmetry.space_group_name_H-M   'P 1'
#
loop_
_entity.id
_entity.type
_entity.pdbx_description
1 polymer ?
#
loop_
_entity_poly.entity_id
_entity_poly.type
_entity_poly.pdbx_seq_one_letter_code
_entity_poly.pdbx_strand_id
1 'polypeptide(L)'
;STRKESSAASDVYKRQDRVTGTDHIAVVSGELSETALVRVHSECLTGEAFGSLKCECGPQLDAALDAIEQDGGVVIYMRGHEGRGIGLINKLRAYSLQEEGLDTVDANLALGLPADARDYAAAAGILADLGVSKVRLLTNNTDKVNQLRGLGLDVVEQVPLIVGVGPNNHQYLETKRDRMGHIIGEAELAEALADGRKDDA
;
A
#
# COMPACT_ATOMS: atom_id res chain seq x y z
N SER A 1 -8.18 -19.65 10.39
CA SER A 1 -7.12 -18.93 11.09
C SER A 1 -5.82 -19.69 10.93
N THR A 2 -5.14 -19.50 9.83
CA THR A 2 -3.79 -20.02 9.65
C THR A 2 -2.81 -18.91 10.05
N ARG A 3 -2.35 -18.97 11.28
CA ARG A 3 -1.12 -18.33 11.70
C ARG A 3 -0.03 -18.99 10.85
N LYS A 4 0.58 -18.25 9.89
CA LYS A 4 1.86 -18.67 9.34
C LYS A 4 2.82 -18.69 10.53
N GLU A 5 3.34 -19.84 10.89
CA GLU A 5 4.43 -19.94 11.84
C GLU A 5 5.66 -19.38 11.12
N SER A 6 5.94 -18.11 11.38
CA SER A 6 7.19 -17.46 11.01
C SER A 6 8.26 -17.88 12.00
N SER A 7 9.43 -18.27 11.53
CA SER A 7 10.59 -18.62 12.37
C SER A 7 11.23 -17.40 13.06
N ALA A 8 10.88 -16.19 12.68
CA ALA A 8 11.17 -14.95 13.39
C ALA A 8 9.90 -14.49 14.11
N ALA A 9 9.97 -14.22 15.40
CA ALA A 9 8.85 -13.75 16.19
C ALA A 9 8.39 -12.38 15.66
N SER A 10 7.29 -12.36 14.91
CA SER A 10 6.64 -11.11 14.49
C SER A 10 5.64 -10.69 15.55
N ASP A 11 5.80 -9.48 16.07
CA ASP A 11 4.88 -8.89 17.01
C ASP A 11 3.81 -8.09 16.28
N VAL A 12 2.54 -8.31 16.65
CA VAL A 12 1.40 -7.59 16.09
C VAL A 12 0.84 -6.63 17.12
N TYR A 13 0.90 -5.34 16.82
CA TYR A 13 0.40 -4.28 17.69
C TYR A 13 -0.86 -3.65 17.09
N LYS A 14 -1.90 -3.52 17.94
CA LYS A 14 -3.03 -2.64 17.66
C LYS A 14 -2.66 -1.21 18.06
N ARG A 15 -2.95 -0.24 17.19
CA ARG A 15 -2.83 1.19 17.47
C ARG A 15 -4.12 1.91 17.08
N GLN A 16 -4.72 2.60 18.03
CA GLN A 16 -5.94 3.38 17.77
C GLN A 16 -5.58 4.84 17.55
N ASP A 17 -6.01 5.37 16.42
CA ASP A 17 -6.01 6.81 16.19
C ASP A 17 -7.04 7.48 17.09
N ARG A 18 -6.58 8.39 17.96
CA ARG A 18 -7.44 9.08 18.92
C ARG A 18 -8.33 10.15 18.28
N VAL A 19 -8.00 10.59 17.08
CA VAL A 19 -8.75 11.63 16.36
C VAL A 19 -9.93 11.00 15.64
N THR A 20 -9.69 9.92 14.88
CA THR A 20 -10.71 9.25 14.07
C THR A 20 -11.39 8.08 14.79
N GLY A 21 -10.78 7.57 15.86
CA GLY A 21 -11.20 6.34 16.53
C GLY A 21 -10.86 5.06 15.73
N THR A 22 -10.20 5.19 14.60
CA THR A 22 -9.85 4.06 13.74
C THR A 22 -8.72 3.23 14.34
N ASP A 23 -8.88 1.93 14.36
CA ASP A 23 -7.83 0.99 14.77
C ASP A 23 -6.94 0.66 13.57
N HIS A 24 -5.63 0.87 13.71
CA HIS A 24 -4.61 0.44 12.77
C HIS A 24 -3.81 -0.73 13.33
N ILE A 25 -3.08 -1.44 12.47
CA ILE A 25 -2.25 -2.58 12.86
C ILE A 25 -0.81 -2.28 12.47
N ALA A 26 0.14 -2.55 13.37
CA ALA A 26 1.55 -2.58 13.08
C ALA A 26 2.07 -4.01 13.29
N VAL A 27 2.68 -4.57 12.25
CA VAL A 27 3.40 -5.85 12.30
C VAL A 27 4.88 -5.52 12.32
N VAL A 28 5.56 -5.94 13.37
CA VAL A 28 6.99 -5.71 13.57
C VAL A 28 7.71 -7.03 13.50
N SER A 29 8.78 -7.12 12.73
CA SER A 29 9.66 -8.28 12.65
C SER A 29 11.09 -7.90 13.01
N GLY A 30 11.71 -8.67 13.87
CA GLY A 30 13.06 -8.44 14.34
C GLY A 30 13.22 -7.20 15.26
N GLU A 31 14.46 -6.89 15.60
CA GLU A 31 14.78 -5.66 16.33
C GLU A 31 14.83 -4.46 15.38
N LEU A 32 14.13 -3.39 15.75
CA LEU A 32 14.10 -2.18 14.95
C LEU A 32 15.44 -1.43 15.09
N SER A 33 16.12 -1.23 13.98
CA SER A 33 17.31 -0.40 13.89
C SER A 33 16.98 1.08 13.82
N GLU A 34 18.00 1.96 13.93
CA GLU A 34 17.83 3.40 13.75
C GLU A 34 17.20 3.74 12.40
N THR A 35 17.48 2.93 11.36
CA THR A 35 16.89 3.05 10.02
C THR A 35 16.13 1.77 9.70
N ALA A 36 14.82 1.79 9.88
CA ALA A 36 13.97 0.62 9.68
C ALA A 36 13.43 0.51 8.24
N LEU A 37 13.26 -0.73 7.75
CA LEU A 37 12.45 -1.00 6.57
C LEU A 37 10.97 -0.87 6.95
N VAL A 38 10.23 -0.01 6.23
CA VAL A 38 8.83 0.30 6.57
C VAL A 38 7.93 0.21 5.35
N ARG A 39 6.81 -0.47 5.49
CA ARG A 39 5.67 -0.37 4.58
C ARG A 39 4.49 0.29 5.28
N VAL A 40 4.00 1.40 4.75
CA VAL A 40 2.69 1.96 5.09
C VAL A 40 1.69 1.46 4.05
N HIS A 41 0.95 0.41 4.42
CA HIS A 41 0.01 -0.27 3.56
C HIS A 41 -1.41 0.26 3.76
N SER A 42 -2.07 0.68 2.69
CA SER A 42 -3.46 1.13 2.71
C SER A 42 -4.39 -0.06 2.47
N GLU A 43 -5.37 -0.25 3.36
CA GLU A 43 -6.41 -1.27 3.28
C GLU A 43 -7.05 -1.36 1.90
N CYS A 44 -7.21 -2.59 1.40
CA CYS A 44 -7.88 -2.90 0.15
C CYS A 44 -8.57 -4.27 0.23
N LEU A 45 -9.78 -4.28 0.80
CA LEU A 45 -10.54 -5.51 1.06
C LEU A 45 -10.70 -6.40 -0.17
N THR A 46 -10.97 -5.78 -1.34
CA THR A 46 -11.19 -6.55 -2.57
C THR A 46 -9.93 -7.25 -3.07
N GLY A 47 -8.77 -6.59 -3.00
CA GLY A 47 -7.50 -7.18 -3.44
C GLY A 47 -6.91 -8.17 -2.45
N GLU A 48 -7.08 -7.90 -1.15
CA GLU A 48 -6.42 -8.66 -0.08
C GLU A 48 -7.23 -9.87 0.39
N ALA A 49 -8.56 -9.72 0.51
CA ALA A 49 -9.42 -10.78 1.04
C ALA A 49 -10.20 -11.53 -0.05
N PHE A 50 -10.54 -10.88 -1.16
CA PHE A 50 -11.35 -11.47 -2.22
C PHE A 50 -10.58 -11.76 -3.51
N GLY A 51 -9.26 -11.53 -3.54
CA GLY A 51 -8.40 -11.86 -4.67
C GLY A 51 -8.73 -11.11 -5.96
N SER A 52 -9.20 -9.86 -5.86
CA SER A 52 -9.48 -9.03 -7.03
C SER A 52 -8.21 -8.77 -7.83
N LEU A 53 -8.23 -9.09 -9.10
CA LEU A 53 -7.13 -8.86 -10.03
C LEU A 53 -7.11 -7.43 -10.60
N LYS A 54 -8.03 -6.56 -10.20
CA LYS A 54 -8.07 -5.14 -10.63
C LYS A 54 -6.98 -4.28 -9.98
N CYS A 55 -6.24 -4.81 -8.99
CA CYS A 55 -5.13 -4.12 -8.31
C CYS A 55 -4.06 -5.11 -7.83
N GLU A 56 -2.93 -4.58 -7.43
CA GLU A 56 -1.78 -5.33 -6.90
C GLU A 56 -1.70 -5.32 -5.35
N CYS A 57 -2.76 -4.92 -4.64
CA CYS A 57 -2.71 -4.67 -3.19
C CYS A 57 -2.41 -5.94 -2.37
N GLY A 58 -3.03 -7.08 -2.69
CA GLY A 58 -2.75 -8.36 -2.03
C GLY A 58 -1.28 -8.78 -2.18
N PRO A 59 -0.77 -8.95 -3.41
CA PRO A 59 0.64 -9.24 -3.64
C PRO A 59 1.61 -8.24 -2.98
N GLN A 60 1.28 -6.96 -2.94
CA GLN A 60 2.10 -5.96 -2.26
C GLN A 60 2.11 -6.12 -0.73
N LEU A 61 1.01 -6.54 -0.13
CA LEU A 61 0.97 -6.83 1.31
C LEU A 61 1.83 -8.05 1.63
N ASP A 62 1.67 -9.13 0.87
CA ASP A 62 2.45 -10.36 1.04
C ASP A 62 3.95 -10.09 0.89
N ALA A 63 4.36 -9.42 -0.19
CA ALA A 63 5.77 -9.09 -0.43
C ALA A 63 6.35 -8.14 0.64
N ALA A 64 5.56 -7.24 1.19
CA ALA A 64 6.01 -6.38 2.29
C ALA A 64 6.20 -7.14 3.61
N LEU A 65 5.32 -8.11 3.90
CA LEU A 65 5.45 -8.99 5.06
C LEU A 65 6.67 -9.90 4.94
N ASP A 66 6.90 -10.47 3.75
CA ASP A 66 8.08 -11.28 3.46
C ASP A 66 9.38 -10.45 3.58
N ALA A 67 9.38 -9.19 3.11
CA ALA A 67 10.54 -8.31 3.21
C ALA A 67 10.92 -7.99 4.67
N ILE A 68 9.93 -7.67 5.53
CA ILE A 68 10.23 -7.41 6.94
C ILE A 68 10.57 -8.70 7.71
N GLU A 69 10.12 -9.87 7.25
CA GLU A 69 10.54 -11.14 7.82
C GLU A 69 12.03 -11.41 7.57
N GLN A 70 12.52 -11.07 6.38
CA GLN A 70 13.91 -11.29 5.97
C GLN A 70 14.87 -10.24 6.55
N ASP A 71 14.52 -8.96 6.45
CA ASP A 71 15.43 -7.84 6.74
C ASP A 71 15.16 -7.18 8.10
N GLY A 72 14.09 -7.57 8.79
CA GLY A 72 13.53 -6.83 9.90
C GLY A 72 12.80 -5.57 9.45
N GLY A 73 11.86 -5.07 10.27
CA GLY A 73 11.14 -3.85 9.93
C GLY A 73 9.69 -3.82 10.38
N VAL A 74 8.90 -2.93 9.74
CA VAL A 74 7.51 -2.66 10.14
C VAL A 74 6.59 -2.61 8.93
N VAL A 75 5.47 -3.34 8.97
CA VAL A 75 4.31 -3.10 8.10
C VAL A 75 3.21 -2.43 8.92
N ILE A 76 2.84 -1.20 8.56
CA ILE A 76 1.69 -0.51 9.14
C ILE A 76 0.51 -0.69 8.19
N TYR A 77 -0.52 -1.39 8.66
CA TYR A 77 -1.77 -1.59 7.93
C TYR A 77 -2.77 -0.51 8.32
N MET A 78 -3.01 0.42 7.38
CA MET A 78 -3.88 1.58 7.57
C MET A 78 -5.31 1.22 7.22
N ARG A 79 -6.17 1.05 8.22
CA ARG A 79 -7.61 0.87 8.05
C ARG A 79 -8.27 2.21 7.73
N GLY A 80 -9.43 2.15 7.07
CA GLY A 80 -10.13 3.34 6.60
C GLY A 80 -9.57 3.96 5.32
N HIS A 81 -8.55 3.34 4.70
CA HIS A 81 -7.94 3.79 3.46
C HIS A 81 -8.54 3.14 2.19
N GLU A 82 -9.60 2.33 2.34
CA GLU A 82 -10.28 1.66 1.24
C GLU A 82 -10.68 2.63 0.13
N GLY A 83 -10.37 2.25 -1.13
CA GLY A 83 -10.65 3.09 -2.28
C GLY A 83 -9.96 4.47 -2.26
N ARG A 84 -8.76 4.57 -1.66
CA ARG A 84 -8.07 5.86 -1.39
C ARG A 84 -8.82 6.75 -0.39
N GLY A 85 -9.44 6.14 0.62
CA GLY A 85 -10.18 6.86 1.66
C GLY A 85 -11.64 7.18 1.33
N ILE A 86 -12.15 6.81 0.15
CA ILE A 86 -13.57 7.02 -0.20
C ILE A 86 -14.50 5.92 0.31
N GLY A 87 -13.94 4.85 0.84
CA GLY A 87 -14.67 3.71 1.39
C GLY A 87 -15.11 2.69 0.35
N LEU A 88 -15.49 1.48 0.82
CA LEU A 88 -15.78 0.33 -0.02
C LEU A 88 -16.94 0.58 -0.99
N ILE A 89 -18.03 1.15 -0.52
CA ILE A 89 -19.24 1.35 -1.35
C ILE A 89 -18.94 2.29 -2.53
N ASN A 90 -18.24 3.40 -2.29
CA ASN A 90 -17.89 4.32 -3.35
C ASN A 90 -16.83 3.72 -4.30
N LYS A 91 -15.92 2.90 -3.79
CA LYS A 91 -14.98 2.14 -4.63
C LYS A 91 -15.71 1.20 -5.60
N LEU A 92 -16.75 0.49 -5.14
CA LEU A 92 -17.55 -0.38 -6.01
C LEU A 92 -18.32 0.42 -7.06
N ARG A 93 -18.85 1.61 -6.70
CA ARG A 93 -19.46 2.54 -7.67
C ARG A 93 -18.44 3.04 -8.70
N ALA A 94 -17.22 3.39 -8.24
CA ALA A 94 -16.14 3.79 -9.13
C ALA A 94 -15.75 2.67 -10.10
N TYR A 95 -15.78 1.40 -9.67
CA TYR A 95 -15.54 0.25 -10.55
C TYR A 95 -16.57 0.17 -11.69
N SER A 96 -17.86 0.41 -11.43
CA SER A 96 -18.88 0.45 -12.50
C SER A 96 -18.57 1.54 -13.53
N LEU A 97 -18.17 2.73 -13.09
CA LEU A 97 -17.78 3.82 -14.00
C LEU A 97 -16.49 3.51 -14.78
N GLN A 98 -15.57 2.77 -14.18
CA GLN A 98 -14.35 2.30 -14.89
C GLN A 98 -14.69 1.27 -15.98
N GLU A 99 -15.68 0.42 -15.77
CA GLU A 99 -16.20 -0.51 -16.80
C GLU A 99 -16.88 0.22 -17.96
N GLU A 100 -17.35 1.45 -17.73
CA GLU A 100 -17.87 2.38 -18.76
C GLU A 100 -16.77 3.20 -19.45
N GLY A 101 -15.49 3.02 -19.07
CA GLY A 101 -14.32 3.61 -19.73
C GLY A 101 -13.65 4.77 -19.01
N LEU A 102 -14.12 5.17 -17.81
CA LEU A 102 -13.42 6.17 -17.00
C LEU A 102 -12.15 5.57 -16.36
N ASP A 103 -11.12 6.38 -16.18
CA ASP A 103 -10.02 5.96 -15.31
C ASP A 103 -10.37 6.12 -13.83
N THR A 104 -9.48 5.64 -12.93
CA THR A 104 -9.72 5.64 -11.48
C THR A 104 -9.88 7.05 -10.90
N VAL A 105 -9.17 8.04 -11.43
CA VAL A 105 -9.23 9.44 -10.96
C VAL A 105 -10.54 10.07 -11.40
N ASP A 106 -10.87 9.93 -12.70
CA ASP A 106 -12.08 10.51 -13.26
C ASP A 106 -13.35 9.86 -12.71
N ALA A 107 -13.31 8.54 -12.42
CA ALA A 107 -14.41 7.85 -11.76
C ALA A 107 -14.70 8.43 -10.35
N ASN A 108 -13.66 8.73 -9.56
CA ASN A 108 -13.85 9.36 -8.25
C ASN A 108 -14.43 10.78 -8.38
N LEU A 109 -13.89 11.58 -9.31
CA LEU A 109 -14.37 12.94 -9.55
C LEU A 109 -15.82 12.97 -10.05
N ALA A 110 -16.21 12.03 -10.92
CA ALA A 110 -17.59 11.88 -11.39
C ALA A 110 -18.58 11.55 -10.25
N LEU A 111 -18.10 10.89 -9.19
CA LEU A 111 -18.88 10.64 -7.97
C LEU A 111 -18.88 11.84 -7.00
N GLY A 112 -18.24 12.96 -7.34
CA GLY A 112 -18.07 14.12 -6.45
C GLY A 112 -17.10 13.87 -5.30
N LEU A 113 -16.19 12.91 -5.45
CA LEU A 113 -15.22 12.50 -4.42
C LEU A 113 -13.80 12.98 -4.79
N PRO A 114 -12.92 13.20 -3.80
CA PRO A 114 -11.53 13.54 -4.09
C PRO A 114 -10.80 12.39 -4.80
N ALA A 115 -9.79 12.72 -5.59
CA ALA A 115 -8.92 11.73 -6.24
C ALA A 115 -8.17 10.86 -5.21
N ASP A 116 -7.77 11.44 -4.09
CA ASP A 116 -7.15 10.77 -2.94
C ASP A 116 -7.54 11.51 -1.65
N ALA A 117 -8.11 10.82 -0.68
CA ALA A 117 -8.53 11.34 0.62
C ALA A 117 -7.75 10.71 1.79
N ARG A 118 -6.65 10.00 1.51
CA ARG A 118 -5.86 9.34 2.55
C ARG A 118 -5.04 10.35 3.34
N ASP A 119 -4.95 10.09 4.65
CA ASP A 119 -4.10 10.79 5.60
C ASP A 119 -3.13 9.80 6.25
N TYR A 120 -1.87 10.16 6.34
CA TYR A 120 -0.81 9.31 6.89
C TYR A 120 -0.34 9.75 8.29
N ALA A 121 -1.02 10.70 8.95
CA ALA A 121 -0.63 11.19 10.27
C ALA A 121 -0.61 10.07 11.32
N ALA A 122 -1.60 9.16 11.28
CA ALA A 122 -1.61 8.00 12.17
C ALA A 122 -0.41 7.07 11.95
N ALA A 123 0.04 6.89 10.69
CA ALA A 123 1.24 6.09 10.40
C ALA A 123 2.51 6.72 10.97
N ALA A 124 2.68 8.03 10.83
CA ALA A 124 3.80 8.76 11.43
C ALA A 124 3.78 8.66 12.97
N GLY A 125 2.61 8.79 13.58
CA GLY A 125 2.43 8.63 15.03
C GLY A 125 2.77 7.22 15.51
N ILE A 126 2.39 6.18 14.76
CA ILE A 126 2.72 4.78 15.08
C ILE A 126 4.24 4.55 15.02
N LEU A 127 4.92 5.08 14.00
CA LEU A 127 6.38 4.96 13.88
C LEU A 127 7.10 5.68 15.02
N ALA A 128 6.63 6.87 15.40
CA ALA A 128 7.16 7.60 16.54
C ALA A 128 6.98 6.82 17.86
N ASP A 129 5.83 6.16 18.08
CA ASP A 129 5.57 5.30 19.26
C ASP A 129 6.46 4.05 19.28
N LEU A 130 6.87 3.55 18.09
CA LEU A 130 7.82 2.46 17.93
C LEU A 130 9.29 2.92 18.02
N GLY A 131 9.55 4.21 18.20
CA GLY A 131 10.91 4.78 18.24
C GLY A 131 11.60 4.87 16.89
N VAL A 132 10.85 4.77 15.78
CA VAL A 132 11.37 4.81 14.42
C VAL A 132 11.23 6.21 13.85
N SER A 133 12.35 6.87 13.56
CA SER A 133 12.37 8.22 12.99
C SER A 133 12.97 8.29 11.59
N LYS A 134 13.81 7.32 11.23
CA LYS A 134 14.43 7.17 9.89
C LYS A 134 13.93 5.90 9.23
N VAL A 135 13.55 5.98 7.96
CA VAL A 135 12.95 4.83 7.27
C VAL A 135 13.47 4.65 5.85
N ARG A 136 13.63 3.39 5.46
CA ARG A 136 13.64 2.92 4.08
C ARG A 136 12.19 2.55 3.74
N LEU A 137 11.52 3.35 2.93
CA LEU A 137 10.08 3.23 2.74
C LEU A 137 9.76 2.39 1.50
N LEU A 138 9.14 1.22 1.69
CA LEU A 138 8.63 0.35 0.63
C LEU A 138 7.40 0.99 -0.04
N THR A 139 7.62 1.72 -1.13
CA THR A 139 6.53 2.39 -1.87
C THR A 139 6.94 2.83 -3.26
N ASN A 140 6.01 2.79 -4.20
CA ASN A 140 6.15 3.40 -5.52
C ASN A 140 5.53 4.82 -5.56
N ASN A 141 4.83 5.23 -4.50
CA ASN A 141 4.07 6.48 -4.44
C ASN A 141 4.91 7.62 -3.87
N THR A 142 5.35 8.55 -4.73
CA THR A 142 6.15 9.72 -4.33
C THR A 142 5.36 10.69 -3.46
N ASP A 143 4.05 10.83 -3.68
CA ASP A 143 3.21 11.69 -2.86
C ASP A 143 3.14 11.19 -1.40
N LYS A 144 3.04 9.87 -1.19
CA LYS A 144 3.14 9.26 0.15
C LYS A 144 4.47 9.61 0.84
N VAL A 145 5.59 9.57 0.11
CA VAL A 145 6.91 9.95 0.64
C VAL A 145 6.88 11.41 1.10
N ASN A 146 6.33 12.31 0.27
CA ASN A 146 6.26 13.73 0.58
C ASN A 146 5.36 14.01 1.79
N GLN A 147 4.21 13.36 1.87
CA GLN A 147 3.31 13.50 3.02
C GLN A 147 3.96 13.02 4.32
N LEU A 148 4.62 11.86 4.32
CA LEU A 148 5.30 11.34 5.51
C LEU A 148 6.50 12.21 5.93
N ARG A 149 7.26 12.76 4.98
CA ARG A 149 8.29 13.76 5.26
C ARG A 149 7.72 15.03 5.88
N GLY A 150 6.58 15.51 5.36
CA GLY A 150 5.85 16.65 5.91
C GLY A 150 5.36 16.42 7.35
N LEU A 151 5.16 15.16 7.75
CA LEU A 151 4.80 14.75 9.11
C LEU A 151 6.02 14.50 10.02
N GLY A 152 7.23 14.82 9.56
CA GLY A 152 8.46 14.76 10.35
C GLY A 152 9.22 13.42 10.27
N LEU A 153 8.83 12.52 9.39
CA LEU A 153 9.54 11.26 9.18
C LEU A 153 10.74 11.46 8.23
N ASP A 154 11.91 11.01 8.63
CA ASP A 154 13.09 11.02 7.76
C ASP A 154 13.08 9.82 6.79
N VAL A 155 12.55 10.02 5.59
CA VAL A 155 12.57 9.00 4.53
C VAL A 155 13.89 9.07 3.80
N VAL A 156 14.85 8.24 4.25
CA VAL A 156 16.23 8.20 3.72
C VAL A 156 16.30 7.47 2.37
N GLU A 157 15.39 6.54 2.12
CA GLU A 157 15.32 5.78 0.87
C GLU A 157 13.86 5.47 0.51
N GLN A 158 13.51 5.61 -0.76
CA GLN A 158 12.28 5.07 -1.34
C GLN A 158 12.62 3.75 -2.02
N VAL A 159 12.14 2.64 -1.46
CA VAL A 159 12.37 1.29 -1.99
C VAL A 159 11.18 0.90 -2.87
N PRO A 160 11.38 0.63 -4.15
CA PRO A 160 10.31 0.18 -5.04
C PRO A 160 9.72 -1.16 -4.60
N LEU A 161 8.41 -1.34 -4.83
CA LEU A 161 7.69 -2.59 -4.58
C LEU A 161 6.78 -2.87 -5.78
N ILE A 162 7.33 -3.48 -6.82
CA ILE A 162 6.64 -3.79 -8.08
C ILE A 162 6.37 -5.28 -8.11
N VAL A 163 5.16 -5.69 -7.75
CA VAL A 163 4.68 -7.08 -7.68
C VAL A 163 3.21 -7.14 -8.09
N GLY A 164 2.74 -8.32 -8.49
CA GLY A 164 1.33 -8.55 -8.82
C GLY A 164 0.86 -7.80 -10.08
N VAL A 165 1.76 -7.53 -11.01
CA VAL A 165 1.43 -6.95 -12.31
C VAL A 165 0.84 -8.02 -13.21
N GLY A 166 -0.29 -7.72 -13.83
CA GLY A 166 -0.97 -8.66 -14.73
C GLY A 166 -1.85 -7.95 -15.74
N PRO A 167 -2.43 -8.70 -16.70
CA PRO A 167 -3.24 -8.11 -17.77
C PRO A 167 -4.49 -7.37 -17.26
N ASN A 168 -5.00 -7.79 -16.09
CA ASN A 168 -6.24 -7.24 -15.52
C ASN A 168 -6.03 -5.91 -14.76
N ASN A 169 -4.80 -5.55 -14.38
CA ASN A 169 -4.49 -4.32 -13.64
C ASN A 169 -3.49 -3.40 -14.36
N HIS A 170 -3.03 -3.76 -15.55
CA HIS A 170 -2.05 -2.98 -16.29
C HIS A 170 -2.48 -1.53 -16.50
N GLN A 171 -3.68 -1.29 -17.01
CA GLN A 171 -4.23 0.04 -17.23
C GLN A 171 -4.32 0.85 -15.91
N TYR A 172 -4.64 0.20 -14.81
CA TYR A 172 -4.65 0.82 -13.49
C TYR A 172 -3.25 1.25 -13.03
N LEU A 173 -2.22 0.44 -13.31
CA LEU A 173 -0.82 0.75 -13.00
C LEU A 173 -0.28 1.87 -13.90
N GLU A 174 -0.65 1.90 -15.17
CA GLU A 174 -0.37 3.03 -16.07
C GLU A 174 -0.97 4.34 -15.53
N THR A 175 -2.24 4.32 -15.12
CA THR A 175 -2.89 5.49 -14.49
C THR A 175 -2.14 5.96 -13.24
N LYS A 176 -1.66 5.03 -12.41
CA LYS A 176 -0.83 5.37 -11.23
C LYS A 176 0.48 6.05 -11.63
N ARG A 177 1.16 5.54 -12.67
CA ARG A 177 2.40 6.12 -13.18
C ARG A 177 2.16 7.51 -13.77
N ASP A 178 1.21 7.61 -14.70
CA ASP A 178 1.07 8.78 -15.58
C ASP A 178 0.32 9.93 -14.90
N ARG A 179 -0.64 9.63 -14.02
CA ARG A 179 -1.51 10.64 -13.39
C ARG A 179 -1.27 10.83 -11.89
N MET A 180 -0.52 9.92 -11.24
CA MET A 180 -0.38 9.94 -9.78
C MET A 180 1.08 9.91 -9.30
N GLY A 181 2.04 10.10 -10.22
CA GLY A 181 3.47 10.22 -9.87
C GLY A 181 4.07 8.98 -9.20
N HIS A 182 3.54 7.78 -9.51
CA HIS A 182 4.15 6.55 -9.06
C HIS A 182 5.41 6.25 -9.87
N ILE A 183 6.47 5.87 -9.18
CA ILE A 183 7.72 5.42 -9.81
C ILE A 183 7.53 3.96 -10.22
N ILE A 184 7.10 3.75 -11.44
CA ILE A 184 6.97 2.43 -12.07
C ILE A 184 7.62 2.57 -13.44
N GLY A 185 8.79 1.95 -13.66
CA GLY A 185 9.49 2.00 -14.94
C GLY A 185 8.72 1.25 -16.03
N GLU A 186 8.77 1.73 -17.28
CA GLU A 186 8.13 1.04 -18.42
C GLU A 186 8.70 -0.36 -18.64
N ALA A 187 10.02 -0.51 -18.50
CA ALA A 187 10.68 -1.80 -18.64
C ALA A 187 10.27 -2.79 -17.54
N GLU A 188 10.19 -2.33 -16.28
CA GLU A 188 9.76 -3.12 -15.14
C GLU A 188 8.30 -3.55 -15.26
N LEU A 189 7.45 -2.66 -15.76
CA LEU A 189 6.04 -2.96 -16.02
C LEU A 189 5.90 -4.01 -17.13
N ALA A 190 6.69 -3.89 -18.21
CA ALA A 190 6.69 -4.83 -19.33
C ALA A 190 7.23 -6.20 -18.92
N GLU A 191 8.30 -6.26 -18.13
CA GLU A 191 8.91 -7.49 -17.61
C GLU A 191 7.95 -8.24 -16.67
N ALA A 192 7.35 -7.53 -15.72
CA ALA A 192 6.37 -8.10 -14.80
C ALA A 192 5.12 -8.63 -15.51
N LEU A 193 4.68 -7.98 -16.60
CA LEU A 193 3.62 -8.49 -17.48
C LEU A 193 4.01 -9.76 -18.22
N ALA A 194 5.27 -9.89 -18.61
CA ALA A 194 5.77 -11.09 -19.30
C ALA A 194 5.86 -12.28 -18.34
N ASP A 195 6.23 -12.07 -17.09
CA ASP A 195 6.30 -13.10 -16.06
C ASP A 195 4.90 -13.52 -15.57
N GLY A 196 3.98 -12.58 -15.32
CA GLY A 196 2.60 -12.91 -14.93
C GLY A 196 1.81 -13.73 -15.97
N ARG A 197 2.23 -13.72 -17.22
CA ARG A 197 1.67 -14.59 -18.28
C ARG A 197 2.14 -16.03 -18.23
N LYS A 198 3.21 -16.34 -17.48
CA LYS A 198 3.74 -17.70 -17.33
C LYS A 198 3.03 -18.49 -16.22
N ASP A 199 2.46 -17.79 -15.24
CA ASP A 199 1.79 -18.40 -14.10
C ASP A 199 0.31 -18.76 -14.40
N ASP A 200 -0.27 -18.22 -15.49
CA ASP A 200 -1.64 -18.49 -15.96
C ASP A 200 -1.73 -19.57 -17.04
N ALA A 201 -0.62 -20.25 -17.40
CA ALA A 201 -0.54 -21.31 -18.41
C ALA A 201 -0.29 -22.68 -17.77
#